data_321d19769632ef462055c381deae607f
#
_entry.id   321d19769632ef462055c381deae607f
#
_cell.length_a   1.000
_cell.length_b   1.000
_cell.length_c   1.000
_cell.angle_alpha   90.00
_cell.angle_beta   90.00
_cell.angle_gamma   90.00
#
_symmetry.space_group_name_H-M   'P 1'
#
loop_
_entity.id
_entity.type
_entity.pdbx_description
1 polymer ?
#
loop_
_entity_poly.entity_id
_entity_poly.type
_entity_poly.pdbx_seq_one_letter_code
_entity_poly.pdbx_strand_id
1 'polypeptide(L)'
;MHAVRLAAFATLCTTLAAPLLAGEASGKFSAGKEIIAPKVATAYEVRDQADGRKRSVEILLAGSALDPAQLAGALDPHVLAINSEAAKGNYILIWANADGSAAMNATFAETMSQFIDDTRGGLQVEWTERTPQRIAGRVWSTKPVKPMSGDSWTVDVRFAADIVRPAPGTSLPADGGEAGKALDALYRAVGKKDMAGIRAGVTPESMSSLEHDYNTPEENLKEAVEMLGDFWLPKKHKVTGGELRGDAAILEVEGELYPGARWLFLVRMVHGAAGWQFAEKVPAGRLD
;
A
#
# COMPACT_ATOMS: atom_id res chain seq x y z
N MET A 1 -6.59 -23.53 61.42
CA MET A 1 -6.36 -22.49 60.40
C MET A 1 -5.83 -23.14 59.14
N HIS A 2 -6.69 -23.40 58.13
CA HIS A 2 -6.32 -24.03 56.88
C HIS A 2 -6.32 -22.96 55.79
N ALA A 3 -5.16 -22.68 55.22
CA ALA A 3 -4.98 -21.76 54.10
C ALA A 3 -5.24 -22.52 52.79
N VAL A 4 -6.32 -22.15 52.09
CA VAL A 4 -6.66 -22.62 50.75
C VAL A 4 -5.86 -21.78 49.75
N ARG A 5 -4.94 -22.38 49.01
CA ARG A 5 -4.26 -21.74 47.90
C ARG A 5 -5.11 -21.91 46.63
N LEU A 6 -5.69 -20.81 46.14
CA LEU A 6 -6.28 -20.76 44.81
C LEU A 6 -5.16 -20.66 43.76
N ALA A 7 -5.03 -21.67 42.92
CA ALA A 7 -4.23 -21.62 41.71
C ALA A 7 -5.08 -21.07 40.57
N ALA A 8 -4.72 -19.88 40.08
CA ALA A 8 -5.34 -19.30 38.88
C ALA A 8 -4.70 -19.94 37.63
N PHE A 9 -5.45 -20.75 36.91
CA PHE A 9 -5.08 -21.22 35.58
C PHE A 9 -5.33 -20.11 34.58
N ALA A 10 -4.27 -19.47 34.07
CA ALA A 10 -4.33 -18.60 32.92
C ALA A 10 -4.38 -19.47 31.65
N THR A 11 -5.54 -19.61 31.05
CA THR A 11 -5.72 -20.28 29.77
C THR A 11 -5.19 -19.35 28.66
N LEU A 12 -4.02 -19.67 28.15
CA LEU A 12 -3.43 -19.00 26.99
C LEU A 12 -4.21 -19.42 25.73
N CYS A 13 -5.18 -18.62 25.29
CA CYS A 13 -5.82 -18.79 24.00
C CYS A 13 -4.83 -18.39 22.90
N THR A 14 -4.06 -19.33 22.41
CA THR A 14 -3.34 -19.21 21.14
C THR A 14 -4.37 -19.32 20.02
N THR A 15 -4.83 -18.21 19.49
CA THR A 15 -5.54 -18.17 18.22
C THR A 15 -4.54 -18.56 17.12
N LEU A 16 -4.60 -19.83 16.70
CA LEU A 16 -3.96 -20.27 15.47
C LEU A 16 -4.58 -19.49 14.33
N ALA A 17 -3.86 -18.51 13.80
CA ALA A 17 -4.23 -17.86 12.54
C ALA A 17 -4.23 -18.96 11.48
N ALA A 18 -5.40 -19.26 10.91
CA ALA A 18 -5.49 -20.14 9.76
C ALA A 18 -4.64 -19.53 8.62
N PRO A 19 -3.89 -20.34 7.86
CA PRO A 19 -3.13 -19.82 6.72
C PRO A 19 -4.11 -19.15 5.76
N LEU A 20 -3.86 -17.89 5.42
CA LEU A 20 -4.57 -17.18 4.36
C LEU A 20 -4.34 -17.96 3.05
N LEU A 21 -5.38 -18.60 2.54
CA LEU A 21 -5.32 -19.30 1.27
C LEU A 21 -5.40 -18.26 0.16
N ALA A 22 -4.55 -18.43 -0.86
CA ALA A 22 -4.69 -17.69 -2.11
C ALA A 22 -6.11 -17.90 -2.65
N GLY A 23 -6.76 -16.81 -3.02
CA GLY A 23 -8.12 -16.84 -3.53
C GLY A 23 -8.18 -17.39 -4.96
N GLU A 24 -9.38 -17.68 -5.40
CA GLU A 24 -9.64 -18.20 -6.74
C GLU A 24 -10.09 -17.08 -7.69
N ALA A 25 -9.64 -17.14 -8.94
CA ALA A 25 -10.12 -16.31 -10.02
C ALA A 25 -10.44 -17.18 -11.25
N SER A 26 -11.42 -16.75 -12.03
CA SER A 26 -11.80 -17.40 -13.29
C SER A 26 -12.43 -16.41 -14.26
N GLY A 27 -12.57 -16.83 -15.53
CA GLY A 27 -13.09 -15.98 -16.58
C GLY A 27 -11.99 -15.34 -17.41
N LYS A 28 -12.29 -14.21 -18.07
CA LYS A 28 -11.30 -13.54 -18.95
C LYS A 28 -11.58 -12.06 -19.15
N PHE A 29 -10.53 -11.33 -19.47
CA PHE A 29 -10.55 -10.05 -20.14
C PHE A 29 -10.00 -10.25 -21.57
N SER A 30 -10.58 -9.58 -22.57
CA SER A 30 -10.15 -9.67 -23.95
C SER A 30 -10.17 -8.29 -24.62
N ALA A 31 -9.07 -7.94 -25.31
CA ALA A 31 -8.94 -6.72 -26.11
C ALA A 31 -8.23 -7.06 -27.43
N GLY A 32 -8.96 -7.00 -28.55
CA GLY A 32 -8.43 -7.47 -29.83
C GLY A 32 -7.99 -8.92 -29.77
N LYS A 33 -6.69 -9.18 -29.91
CA LYS A 33 -6.08 -10.52 -29.81
C LYS A 33 -5.53 -10.84 -28.41
N GLU A 34 -5.47 -9.85 -27.55
CA GLU A 34 -4.91 -9.98 -26.21
C GLU A 34 -5.95 -10.56 -25.24
N ILE A 35 -5.54 -11.48 -24.39
CA ILE A 35 -6.42 -12.16 -23.41
C ILE A 35 -5.69 -12.25 -22.08
N ILE A 36 -6.40 -11.88 -21.01
CA ILE A 36 -6.03 -12.18 -19.62
C ILE A 36 -7.01 -13.24 -19.08
N ALA A 37 -6.49 -14.39 -18.69
CA ALA A 37 -7.26 -15.46 -18.03
C ALA A 37 -6.67 -15.68 -16.63
N PRO A 38 -7.11 -14.94 -15.62
CA PRO A 38 -6.55 -15.05 -14.28
C PRO A 38 -6.93 -16.39 -13.64
N LYS A 39 -6.05 -16.88 -12.75
CA LYS A 39 -6.26 -18.12 -12.00
C LYS A 39 -6.39 -17.89 -10.51
N VAL A 40 -5.79 -16.81 -10.05
CA VAL A 40 -5.66 -16.48 -8.62
C VAL A 40 -6.15 -15.07 -8.37
N ALA A 41 -6.87 -14.90 -7.27
CA ALA A 41 -7.23 -13.60 -6.71
C ALA A 41 -6.43 -13.35 -5.42
N THR A 42 -5.87 -12.16 -5.29
CA THR A 42 -5.27 -11.68 -4.05
C THR A 42 -5.95 -10.38 -3.67
N ALA A 43 -6.62 -10.35 -2.53
CA ALA A 43 -7.29 -9.14 -2.03
C ALA A 43 -6.49 -8.54 -0.86
N TYR A 44 -6.35 -7.23 -0.83
CA TYR A 44 -5.62 -6.53 0.22
C TYR A 44 -6.22 -5.16 0.49
N GLU A 45 -6.07 -4.70 1.73
CA GLU A 45 -6.55 -3.38 2.14
C GLU A 45 -5.52 -2.30 1.79
N VAL A 46 -6.00 -1.20 1.23
CA VAL A 46 -5.20 0.00 0.94
C VAL A 46 -5.85 1.24 1.53
N ARG A 47 -5.12 2.33 1.62
CA ARG A 47 -5.71 3.66 1.83
C ARG A 47 -6.39 4.12 0.54
N ASP A 48 -7.53 4.77 0.69
CA ASP A 48 -8.27 5.34 -0.44
C ASP A 48 -7.54 6.60 -0.95
N GLN A 49 -7.22 6.63 -2.23
CA GLN A 49 -6.47 7.73 -2.83
C GLN A 49 -7.26 9.05 -2.84
N ALA A 50 -8.59 8.98 -2.90
CA ALA A 50 -9.46 10.15 -2.88
C ALA A 50 -9.70 10.69 -1.45
N ASP A 51 -9.58 9.82 -0.43
CA ASP A 51 -9.69 10.20 0.99
C ASP A 51 -8.77 9.30 1.82
N GLY A 52 -7.57 9.75 2.08
CA GLY A 52 -6.54 8.97 2.80
C GLY A 52 -6.94 8.52 4.22
N ARG A 53 -8.03 9.05 4.78
CA ARG A 53 -8.58 8.59 6.07
C ARG A 53 -9.42 7.33 5.92
N LYS A 54 -9.89 7.03 4.71
CA LYS A 54 -10.67 5.82 4.41
C LYS A 54 -9.79 4.66 4.01
N ARG A 55 -10.39 3.49 4.07
CA ARG A 55 -9.81 2.25 3.58
C ARG A 55 -10.65 1.73 2.43
N SER A 56 -10.01 1.18 1.44
CA SER A 56 -10.61 0.45 0.32
C SER A 56 -9.94 -0.91 0.18
N VAL A 57 -10.50 -1.76 -0.66
CA VAL A 57 -9.94 -3.08 -0.96
C VAL A 57 -9.59 -3.13 -2.44
N GLU A 58 -8.37 -3.54 -2.71
CA GLU A 58 -7.94 -3.88 -4.05
C GLU A 58 -7.87 -5.40 -4.22
N ILE A 59 -8.22 -5.87 -5.41
CA ILE A 59 -8.18 -7.27 -5.79
C ILE A 59 -7.33 -7.41 -7.04
N LEU A 60 -6.15 -8.02 -6.89
CA LEU A 60 -5.30 -8.39 -8.02
C LEU A 60 -5.71 -9.77 -8.53
N LEU A 61 -6.10 -9.84 -9.80
CA LEU A 61 -6.38 -11.09 -10.51
C LEU A 61 -5.21 -11.37 -11.46
N ALA A 62 -4.47 -12.44 -11.19
CA ALA A 62 -3.22 -12.76 -11.89
C ALA A 62 -3.05 -14.26 -12.15
N GLY A 63 -1.90 -14.65 -12.71
CA GLY A 63 -1.54 -16.04 -12.94
C GLY A 63 -1.07 -16.77 -11.68
N SER A 64 -0.55 -16.03 -10.69
CA SER A 64 -0.02 -16.55 -9.42
C SER A 64 -0.40 -15.64 -8.26
N ALA A 65 -0.32 -16.17 -7.04
CA ALA A 65 -0.60 -15.45 -5.81
C ALA A 65 0.55 -14.53 -5.40
N LEU A 66 0.20 -13.47 -4.66
CA LEU A 66 1.16 -12.70 -3.87
C LEU A 66 1.36 -13.37 -2.51
N ASP A 67 2.55 -13.16 -1.94
CA ASP A 67 2.82 -13.56 -0.56
C ASP A 67 2.03 -12.67 0.42
N PRO A 68 1.08 -13.22 1.19
CA PRO A 68 0.29 -12.46 2.14
C PRO A 68 1.14 -11.78 3.23
N ALA A 69 2.27 -12.36 3.60
CA ALA A 69 3.15 -11.79 4.62
C ALA A 69 3.86 -10.53 4.09
N GLN A 70 4.29 -10.54 2.84
CA GLN A 70 4.85 -9.35 2.18
C GLN A 70 3.81 -8.24 2.06
N LEU A 71 2.57 -8.55 1.63
CA LEU A 71 1.48 -7.58 1.56
C LEU A 71 1.15 -6.98 2.92
N ALA A 72 1.03 -7.82 3.96
CA ALA A 72 0.74 -7.35 5.31
C ALA A 72 1.86 -6.48 5.91
N GLY A 73 3.10 -6.70 5.47
CA GLY A 73 4.27 -5.90 5.87
C GLY A 73 4.50 -4.65 5.04
N ALA A 74 3.89 -4.53 3.86
CA ALA A 74 4.11 -3.41 2.95
C ALA A 74 3.55 -2.10 3.51
N LEU A 75 4.26 -1.01 3.31
CA LEU A 75 3.74 0.33 3.58
C LEU A 75 2.74 0.75 2.50
N ASP A 76 3.02 0.39 1.25
CA ASP A 76 2.12 0.53 0.11
C ASP A 76 1.86 -0.85 -0.54
N PRO A 77 0.80 -1.56 -0.14
CA PRO A 77 0.44 -2.84 -0.75
C PRO A 77 0.10 -2.74 -2.24
N HIS A 78 -0.40 -1.59 -2.72
CA HIS A 78 -0.68 -1.36 -4.13
C HIS A 78 0.60 -1.41 -4.97
N VAL A 79 1.60 -0.60 -4.59
CA VAL A 79 2.90 -0.56 -5.30
C VAL A 79 3.60 -1.91 -5.24
N LEU A 80 3.57 -2.60 -4.08
CA LEU A 80 4.10 -3.95 -3.98
C LEU A 80 3.40 -4.90 -4.95
N ALA A 81 2.06 -4.86 -5.01
CA ALA A 81 1.27 -5.78 -5.82
C ALA A 81 1.55 -5.62 -7.31
N ILE A 82 1.51 -4.39 -7.83
CA ILE A 82 1.70 -4.13 -9.27
C ILE A 82 3.15 -4.31 -9.73
N ASN A 83 4.14 -4.24 -8.83
CA ASN A 83 5.56 -4.49 -9.12
C ASN A 83 6.01 -5.93 -8.82
N SER A 84 5.09 -6.80 -8.37
CA SER A 84 5.40 -8.18 -8.02
C SER A 84 5.62 -9.07 -9.24
N GLU A 85 6.23 -10.25 -9.01
CA GLU A 85 6.33 -11.30 -10.04
C GLU A 85 4.95 -11.75 -10.54
N ALA A 86 3.91 -11.71 -9.70
CA ALA A 86 2.55 -12.04 -10.10
C ALA A 86 1.99 -11.07 -11.14
N ALA A 87 2.38 -9.81 -11.07
CA ALA A 87 1.96 -8.74 -11.97
C ALA A 87 2.94 -8.48 -13.13
N LYS A 88 4.12 -9.13 -13.16
CA LYS A 88 5.06 -9.04 -14.30
C LYS A 88 4.48 -9.56 -15.62
N GLY A 89 3.46 -10.42 -15.53
CA GLY A 89 2.64 -10.80 -16.66
C GLY A 89 1.43 -9.88 -16.84
N ASN A 90 0.40 -10.43 -17.46
CA ASN A 90 -0.87 -9.74 -17.62
C ASN A 90 -1.71 -9.89 -16.35
N TYR A 91 -2.34 -8.81 -15.88
CA TYR A 91 -3.18 -8.83 -14.69
C TYR A 91 -4.40 -7.92 -14.82
N ILE A 92 -5.38 -8.15 -13.95
CA ILE A 92 -6.53 -7.26 -13.75
C ILE A 92 -6.51 -6.80 -12.29
N LEU A 93 -6.56 -5.50 -12.07
CA LEU A 93 -6.70 -4.89 -10.76
C LEU A 93 -8.12 -4.34 -10.63
N ILE A 94 -8.82 -4.68 -9.55
CA ILE A 94 -10.17 -4.21 -9.25
C ILE A 94 -10.13 -3.42 -7.96
N TRP A 95 -10.69 -2.20 -7.99
CA TRP A 95 -10.93 -1.37 -6.81
C TRP A 95 -12.35 -1.57 -6.33
N ALA A 96 -12.53 -2.08 -5.11
CA ALA A 96 -13.84 -2.23 -4.48
C ALA A 96 -14.14 -0.99 -3.63
N ASN A 97 -14.90 -0.04 -4.20
CA ASN A 97 -15.22 1.21 -3.53
C ASN A 97 -16.19 1.02 -2.36
N ALA A 98 -16.14 1.92 -1.39
CA ALA A 98 -16.99 1.86 -0.20
C ALA A 98 -18.50 1.93 -0.51
N ASP A 99 -18.89 2.63 -1.58
CA ASP A 99 -20.28 2.77 -2.04
C ASP A 99 -20.84 1.55 -2.77
N GLY A 100 -20.05 0.48 -2.92
CA GLY A 100 -20.44 -0.73 -3.63
C GLY A 100 -20.11 -0.72 -5.12
N SER A 101 -19.67 0.40 -5.68
CA SER A 101 -19.17 0.46 -7.05
C SER A 101 -17.80 -0.23 -7.19
N ALA A 102 -17.38 -0.46 -8.42
CA ALA A 102 -16.04 -0.95 -8.72
C ALA A 102 -15.42 -0.15 -9.85
N ALA A 103 -14.09 -0.05 -9.83
CA ALA A 103 -13.29 0.32 -10.98
C ALA A 103 -12.31 -0.81 -11.30
N MET A 104 -11.82 -0.85 -12.52
CA MET A 104 -10.93 -1.91 -12.99
C MET A 104 -9.83 -1.31 -13.87
N ASN A 105 -8.64 -1.88 -13.75
CA ASN A 105 -7.55 -1.71 -14.69
C ASN A 105 -7.08 -3.09 -15.16
N ALA A 106 -7.11 -3.36 -16.46
CA ALA A 106 -6.47 -4.52 -17.06
C ALA A 106 -5.17 -4.09 -17.74
N THR A 107 -4.07 -4.73 -17.38
CA THR A 107 -2.72 -4.40 -17.87
C THR A 107 -2.13 -5.57 -18.61
N PHE A 108 -1.61 -5.31 -19.82
CA PHE A 108 -0.80 -6.22 -20.61
C PHE A 108 0.65 -5.75 -20.52
N ALA A 109 1.47 -6.51 -19.83
CA ALA A 109 2.85 -6.10 -19.53
C ALA A 109 3.73 -5.99 -20.78
N GLU A 110 3.57 -6.91 -21.75
CA GLU A 110 4.37 -6.92 -22.98
C GLU A 110 4.12 -5.70 -23.87
N THR A 111 2.88 -5.25 -23.96
CA THR A 111 2.49 -4.11 -24.80
C THR A 111 2.37 -2.81 -24.01
N MET A 112 2.51 -2.87 -22.69
CA MET A 112 2.25 -1.78 -21.76
C MET A 112 0.84 -1.15 -21.93
N SER A 113 -0.09 -1.94 -22.51
CA SER A 113 -1.46 -1.49 -22.75
C SER A 113 -2.27 -1.57 -21.47
N GLN A 114 -3.01 -0.50 -21.17
CA GLN A 114 -3.88 -0.41 -20.01
C GLN A 114 -5.32 -0.07 -20.42
N PHE A 115 -6.27 -0.76 -19.82
CA PHE A 115 -7.70 -0.59 -20.05
C PHE A 115 -8.38 -0.30 -18.71
N ILE A 116 -8.84 0.94 -18.54
CA ILE A 116 -9.44 1.42 -17.29
C ILE A 116 -10.91 1.75 -17.54
N ASP A 117 -11.78 1.27 -16.65
CA ASP A 117 -13.21 1.64 -16.64
C ASP A 117 -13.79 1.45 -15.23
N ASP A 118 -15.00 1.97 -15.02
CA ASP A 118 -15.74 1.85 -13.78
C ASP A 118 -17.23 1.51 -14.03
N THR A 119 -17.97 1.30 -12.92
CA THR A 119 -19.41 0.97 -12.99
C THR A 119 -20.28 2.13 -13.49
N ARG A 120 -19.76 3.33 -13.64
CA ARG A 120 -20.45 4.47 -14.30
C ARG A 120 -20.25 4.43 -15.81
N GLY A 121 -19.23 3.71 -16.29
CA GLY A 121 -18.97 3.48 -17.71
C GLY A 121 -19.69 2.23 -18.24
N GLY A 122 -18.92 1.21 -18.60
CA GLY A 122 -19.43 -0.04 -19.21
C GLY A 122 -19.42 -1.26 -18.30
N LEU A 123 -18.86 -1.15 -17.11
CA LEU A 123 -18.73 -2.27 -16.17
C LEU A 123 -20.00 -2.48 -15.36
N GLN A 124 -20.21 -3.76 -15.00
CA GLN A 124 -21.15 -4.18 -13.98
C GLN A 124 -20.39 -4.93 -12.89
N VAL A 125 -20.87 -4.83 -11.66
CA VAL A 125 -20.33 -5.58 -10.52
C VAL A 125 -21.47 -6.24 -9.74
N GLU A 126 -21.24 -7.48 -9.33
CA GLU A 126 -22.07 -8.19 -8.36
C GLU A 126 -21.18 -8.72 -7.25
N TRP A 127 -21.39 -8.22 -6.05
CA TRP A 127 -20.70 -8.71 -4.86
C TRP A 127 -21.50 -9.87 -4.27
N THR A 128 -20.94 -11.09 -4.30
CA THR A 128 -21.56 -12.27 -3.66
C THR A 128 -21.18 -12.38 -2.19
N GLU A 129 -20.02 -11.80 -1.82
CA GLU A 129 -19.57 -11.66 -0.43
C GLU A 129 -18.78 -10.37 -0.26
N ARG A 130 -19.07 -9.62 0.81
CA ARG A 130 -18.33 -8.41 1.16
C ARG A 130 -18.33 -8.24 2.67
N THR A 131 -17.40 -8.94 3.30
CA THR A 131 -17.17 -8.92 4.75
C THR A 131 -15.85 -8.23 5.06
N PRO A 132 -15.57 -7.88 6.33
CA PRO A 132 -14.26 -7.40 6.70
C PRO A 132 -13.12 -8.39 6.38
N GLN A 133 -13.36 -9.69 6.33
CA GLN A 133 -12.35 -10.72 6.17
C GLN A 133 -12.22 -11.22 4.74
N ARG A 134 -13.31 -11.14 3.95
CA ARG A 134 -13.39 -11.80 2.65
C ARG A 134 -14.18 -10.97 1.65
N ILE A 135 -13.75 -11.03 0.40
CA ILE A 135 -14.44 -10.41 -0.73
C ILE A 135 -14.60 -11.42 -1.86
N ALA A 136 -15.81 -11.49 -2.45
CA ALA A 136 -16.09 -12.32 -3.60
C ALA A 136 -17.10 -11.61 -4.50
N GLY A 137 -17.01 -11.88 -5.81
CA GLY A 137 -17.91 -11.25 -6.77
C GLY A 137 -17.60 -11.58 -8.21
N ARG A 138 -18.31 -10.88 -9.07
CA ARG A 138 -18.14 -10.88 -10.52
C ARG A 138 -18.06 -9.47 -11.04
N VAL A 139 -17.16 -9.23 -11.98
CA VAL A 139 -17.09 -8.01 -12.78
C VAL A 139 -17.21 -8.37 -14.23
N TRP A 140 -18.13 -7.70 -14.97
CA TRP A 140 -18.33 -7.98 -16.38
C TRP A 140 -18.77 -6.74 -17.17
N SER A 141 -18.57 -6.77 -18.48
CA SER A 141 -19.15 -5.80 -19.43
C SER A 141 -20.37 -6.42 -20.13
N THR A 142 -21.49 -5.69 -20.22
CA THR A 142 -22.71 -6.16 -20.90
C THR A 142 -22.57 -6.16 -22.43
N LYS A 143 -21.65 -5.38 -22.94
CA LYS A 143 -21.30 -5.23 -24.37
C LYS A 143 -19.82 -4.87 -24.48
N PRO A 144 -19.21 -5.00 -25.69
CA PRO A 144 -17.85 -4.50 -25.89
C PRO A 144 -17.77 -3.01 -25.57
N VAL A 145 -16.80 -2.64 -24.75
CA VAL A 145 -16.49 -1.28 -24.38
C VAL A 145 -15.54 -0.70 -25.43
N LYS A 146 -15.86 0.48 -25.96
CA LYS A 146 -15.01 1.20 -26.90
C LYS A 146 -14.23 2.26 -26.16
N PRO A 147 -12.91 2.13 -26.01
CA PRO A 147 -12.07 3.21 -25.49
C PRO A 147 -11.97 4.37 -26.49
N MET A 148 -11.43 5.51 -26.05
CA MET A 148 -11.16 6.66 -26.93
C MET A 148 -10.14 6.31 -28.03
N SER A 149 -9.24 5.36 -27.77
CA SER A 149 -8.25 4.84 -28.72
C SER A 149 -8.02 3.35 -28.45
N GLY A 150 -7.65 2.58 -29.48
CA GLY A 150 -7.35 1.16 -29.37
C GLY A 150 -8.55 0.24 -29.64
N ASP A 151 -8.37 -1.03 -29.33
CA ASP A 151 -9.34 -2.09 -29.56
C ASP A 151 -10.49 -2.06 -28.56
N SER A 152 -11.68 -2.45 -29.02
CA SER A 152 -12.81 -2.72 -28.12
C SER A 152 -12.50 -3.92 -27.24
N TRP A 153 -12.91 -3.86 -25.98
CA TRP A 153 -12.64 -4.89 -25.01
C TRP A 153 -13.91 -5.41 -24.30
N THR A 154 -13.78 -6.58 -23.74
CA THR A 154 -14.81 -7.22 -22.90
C THR A 154 -14.16 -7.85 -21.67
N VAL A 155 -14.90 -7.92 -20.60
CA VAL A 155 -14.50 -8.61 -19.36
C VAL A 155 -15.66 -9.45 -18.84
N ASP A 156 -15.36 -10.62 -18.30
CA ASP A 156 -16.22 -11.42 -17.45
C ASP A 156 -15.32 -12.26 -16.55
N VAL A 157 -15.14 -11.79 -15.32
CA VAL A 157 -14.28 -12.44 -14.32
C VAL A 157 -15.04 -12.63 -13.01
N ARG A 158 -14.76 -13.76 -12.35
CA ARG A 158 -15.23 -14.09 -11.01
C ARG A 158 -14.04 -14.29 -10.10
N PHE A 159 -14.20 -13.94 -8.85
CA PHE A 159 -13.15 -14.05 -7.85
C PHE A 159 -13.72 -14.25 -6.46
N ALA A 160 -12.89 -14.83 -5.60
CA ALA A 160 -13.11 -14.93 -4.17
C ALA A 160 -11.75 -14.96 -3.47
N ALA A 161 -11.53 -14.09 -2.48
CA ALA A 161 -10.28 -14.01 -1.75
C ALA A 161 -10.47 -13.51 -0.32
N ASP A 162 -9.64 -13.99 0.60
CA ASP A 162 -9.49 -13.41 1.92
C ASP A 162 -8.71 -12.09 1.82
N ILE A 163 -9.11 -11.09 2.61
CA ILE A 163 -8.51 -9.76 2.54
C ILE A 163 -7.29 -9.71 3.45
N VAL A 164 -6.11 -9.55 2.86
CA VAL A 164 -4.86 -9.35 3.60
C VAL A 164 -4.86 -7.96 4.23
N ARG A 165 -4.55 -7.91 5.52
CA ARG A 165 -4.38 -6.68 6.29
C ARG A 165 -3.10 -6.71 7.07
N PRO A 166 -2.49 -5.55 7.31
CA PRO A 166 -1.42 -5.47 8.28
C PRO A 166 -1.91 -5.92 9.65
N ALA A 167 -1.05 -6.62 10.40
CA ALA A 167 -1.33 -6.87 11.80
C ALA A 167 -1.47 -5.52 12.53
N PRO A 168 -2.45 -5.37 13.44
CA PRO A 168 -2.61 -4.14 14.20
C PRO A 168 -1.37 -3.90 15.07
N GLY A 169 -0.86 -2.67 15.01
CA GLY A 169 0.21 -2.22 15.89
C GLY A 169 -0.31 -1.65 17.21
N THR A 170 0.62 -1.28 18.09
CA THR A 170 0.31 -0.48 19.27
C THR A 170 0.24 0.99 18.87
N SER A 171 -0.88 1.66 19.17
CA SER A 171 -1.05 3.08 18.84
C SER A 171 0.02 3.96 19.47
N LEU A 172 0.55 4.87 18.69
CA LEU A 172 1.47 5.91 19.12
C LEU A 172 0.71 7.19 19.54
N PRO A 173 1.34 8.07 20.35
CA PRO A 173 0.81 9.41 20.61
C PRO A 173 0.58 10.20 19.32
N ALA A 174 -0.22 11.26 19.37
CA ALA A 174 -0.54 12.11 18.23
C ALA A 174 0.68 12.76 17.57
N ASP A 175 1.78 12.96 18.31
CA ASP A 175 3.06 13.46 17.80
C ASP A 175 4.01 12.33 17.31
N GLY A 176 3.56 11.07 17.33
CA GLY A 176 4.37 9.91 16.97
C GLY A 176 5.41 9.48 18.02
N GLY A 177 5.44 10.14 19.18
CA GLY A 177 6.41 9.85 20.25
C GLY A 177 7.87 10.07 19.84
N GLU A 178 8.75 9.15 20.24
CA GLU A 178 10.20 9.28 19.92
C GLU A 178 10.47 9.11 18.40
N ALA A 179 9.70 8.27 17.70
CA ALA A 179 9.81 8.14 16.24
C ALA A 179 9.42 9.44 15.53
N GLY A 180 8.35 10.11 15.98
CA GLY A 180 7.94 11.42 15.45
C GLY A 180 8.99 12.52 15.70
N LYS A 181 9.59 12.56 16.90
CA LYS A 181 10.68 13.49 17.21
C LYS A 181 11.93 13.27 16.32
N ALA A 182 12.24 12.00 16.03
CA ALA A 182 13.35 11.66 15.13
C ALA A 182 13.06 12.11 13.69
N LEU A 183 11.82 11.91 13.21
CA LEU A 183 11.38 12.41 11.92
C LEU A 183 11.51 13.94 11.85
N ASP A 184 11.04 14.68 12.86
CA ASP A 184 11.19 16.14 12.93
C ASP A 184 12.65 16.59 12.94
N ALA A 185 13.55 15.80 13.58
CA ALA A 185 14.98 16.09 13.56
C ALA A 185 15.56 15.91 12.14
N LEU A 186 15.14 14.87 11.41
CA LEU A 186 15.53 14.68 10.02
C LEU A 186 15.05 15.84 9.13
N TYR A 187 13.79 16.29 9.28
CA TYR A 187 13.29 17.46 8.56
C TYR A 187 14.14 18.70 8.79
N ARG A 188 14.53 18.94 10.05
CA ARG A 188 15.42 20.07 10.39
C ARG A 188 16.81 19.92 9.76
N ALA A 189 17.36 18.70 9.72
CA ALA A 189 18.65 18.43 9.09
C ALA A 189 18.60 18.67 7.58
N VAL A 190 17.55 18.21 6.91
CA VAL A 190 17.32 18.46 5.46
C VAL A 190 17.18 19.97 5.19
N GLY A 191 16.37 20.69 5.97
CA GLY A 191 16.19 22.13 5.81
C GLY A 191 17.47 22.95 6.04
N LYS A 192 18.41 22.43 6.84
CA LYS A 192 19.73 23.02 7.08
C LYS A 192 20.84 22.51 6.16
N LYS A 193 20.54 21.53 5.30
CA LYS A 193 21.53 20.79 4.48
C LYS A 193 22.62 20.14 5.35
N ASP A 194 22.26 19.70 6.55
CA ASP A 194 23.14 19.03 7.49
C ASP A 194 23.30 17.56 7.08
N MET A 195 24.31 17.26 6.28
CA MET A 195 24.57 15.91 5.78
C MET A 195 24.84 14.89 6.88
N ALA A 196 25.48 15.29 7.98
CA ALA A 196 25.72 14.39 9.11
C ALA A 196 24.41 14.02 9.81
N GLY A 197 23.53 15.01 10.03
CA GLY A 197 22.19 14.79 10.57
C GLY A 197 21.30 13.96 9.66
N ILE A 198 21.37 14.15 8.33
CA ILE A 198 20.63 13.35 7.35
C ILE A 198 21.06 11.90 7.39
N ARG A 199 22.38 11.62 7.30
CA ARG A 199 22.91 10.25 7.37
C ARG A 199 22.60 9.54 8.69
N ALA A 200 22.57 10.27 9.78
CA ALA A 200 22.17 9.72 11.08
C ALA A 200 20.67 9.40 11.15
N GLY A 201 19.84 10.21 10.48
CA GLY A 201 18.37 10.11 10.51
C GLY A 201 17.74 9.19 9.47
N VAL A 202 18.54 8.63 8.54
CA VAL A 202 18.05 7.76 7.44
C VAL A 202 18.71 6.39 7.56
N THR A 203 17.99 5.31 7.22
CA THR A 203 18.59 3.96 7.23
C THR A 203 19.69 3.83 6.16
N PRO A 204 20.69 2.95 6.37
CA PRO A 204 21.74 2.72 5.37
C PRO A 204 21.19 2.32 4.00
N GLU A 205 20.13 1.51 3.96
CA GLU A 205 19.48 1.04 2.72
C GLU A 205 18.88 2.21 1.95
N SER A 206 18.16 3.10 2.63
CA SER A 206 17.55 4.28 2.01
C SER A 206 18.61 5.29 1.56
N MET A 207 19.70 5.45 2.32
CA MET A 207 20.85 6.26 1.88
C MET A 207 21.53 5.66 0.65
N SER A 208 21.72 4.34 0.62
CA SER A 208 22.33 3.65 -0.54
C SER A 208 21.47 3.78 -1.78
N SER A 209 20.15 3.70 -1.67
CA SER A 209 19.24 3.94 -2.80
C SER A 209 19.38 5.36 -3.33
N LEU A 210 19.46 6.36 -2.46
CA LEU A 210 19.71 7.75 -2.83
C LEU A 210 21.02 7.91 -3.60
N GLU A 211 22.10 7.35 -3.07
CA GLU A 211 23.43 7.45 -3.66
C GLU A 211 23.51 6.70 -5.02
N HIS A 212 22.77 5.59 -5.15
CA HIS A 212 22.75 4.79 -6.37
C HIS A 212 21.90 5.42 -7.48
N ASP A 213 20.72 5.91 -7.15
CA ASP A 213 19.77 6.47 -8.12
C ASP A 213 20.33 7.69 -8.85
N TYR A 214 21.19 8.45 -8.19
CA TYR A 214 21.79 9.64 -8.77
C TYR A 214 23.24 9.47 -9.21
N ASN A 215 23.90 8.36 -8.86
CA ASN A 215 25.29 8.03 -9.22
C ASN A 215 26.23 9.24 -9.08
N THR A 216 26.09 10.00 -8.01
CA THR A 216 26.66 11.34 -7.86
C THR A 216 27.76 11.39 -6.79
N PRO A 217 28.87 12.07 -7.06
CA PRO A 217 29.85 12.41 -6.03
C PRO A 217 29.20 13.17 -4.86
N GLU A 218 29.85 13.16 -3.68
CA GLU A 218 29.30 13.73 -2.44
C GLU A 218 28.86 15.20 -2.54
N GLU A 219 29.47 15.97 -3.45
CA GLU A 219 29.09 17.36 -3.71
C GLU A 219 27.70 17.47 -4.37
N ASN A 220 27.34 16.55 -5.25
CA ASN A 220 26.05 16.53 -5.91
C ASN A 220 24.96 15.90 -5.00
N LEU A 221 25.35 15.11 -3.98
CA LEU A 221 24.40 14.58 -3.00
C LEU A 221 23.69 15.71 -2.25
N LYS A 222 24.31 16.85 -2.05
CA LYS A 222 23.67 18.03 -1.47
C LYS A 222 22.55 18.58 -2.34
N GLU A 223 22.75 18.64 -3.65
CA GLU A 223 21.72 19.07 -4.59
C GLU A 223 20.61 18.01 -4.72
N ALA A 224 20.97 16.73 -4.72
CA ALA A 224 20.01 15.62 -4.68
C ALA A 224 19.16 15.68 -3.41
N VAL A 225 19.73 15.94 -2.25
CA VAL A 225 18.99 16.11 -0.98
C VAL A 225 18.07 17.32 -1.02
N GLU A 226 18.45 18.40 -1.68
CA GLU A 226 17.59 19.59 -1.88
C GLU A 226 16.37 19.24 -2.76
N MET A 227 16.60 18.54 -3.87
CA MET A 227 15.56 18.06 -4.78
C MET A 227 14.67 16.99 -4.11
N LEU A 228 15.28 16.12 -3.31
CA LEU A 228 14.58 15.07 -2.57
C LEU A 228 13.84 15.58 -1.34
N GLY A 229 14.32 16.67 -0.73
CA GLY A 229 13.60 17.37 0.32
C GLY A 229 12.21 17.83 -0.13
N ASP A 230 12.07 18.15 -1.42
CA ASP A 230 10.77 18.48 -2.02
C ASP A 230 9.91 17.23 -2.33
N PHE A 231 10.51 16.06 -2.57
CA PHE A 231 9.80 14.82 -2.90
C PHE A 231 9.68 13.85 -1.73
N TRP A 232 10.69 13.75 -0.88
CA TRP A 232 10.71 12.77 0.23
C TRP A 232 10.00 13.27 1.47
N LEU A 233 10.05 14.57 1.69
CA LEU A 233 9.49 15.16 2.89
C LEU A 233 8.41 16.16 2.47
N PRO A 234 7.12 15.89 2.76
CA PRO A 234 6.05 16.82 2.44
C PRO A 234 6.28 18.17 3.12
N LYS A 235 6.02 19.26 2.39
CA LYS A 235 6.06 20.60 2.97
C LYS A 235 4.96 20.76 4.02
N LYS A 236 5.18 21.58 5.04
CA LYS A 236 4.21 21.82 6.13
C LYS A 236 3.75 20.52 6.79
N HIS A 237 4.69 19.62 7.06
CA HIS A 237 4.37 18.34 7.67
C HIS A 237 3.87 18.47 9.11
N LYS A 238 3.00 17.55 9.50
CA LYS A 238 2.53 17.37 10.87
C LYS A 238 2.30 15.88 11.12
N VAL A 239 3.00 15.29 12.08
CA VAL A 239 2.69 13.96 12.58
C VAL A 239 1.35 14.04 13.31
N THR A 240 0.41 13.16 12.97
CA THR A 240 -0.95 13.14 13.53
C THR A 240 -1.26 11.86 14.29
N GLY A 241 -0.31 10.90 14.30
CA GLY A 241 -0.44 9.63 14.98
C GLY A 241 0.44 8.58 14.35
N GLY A 242 0.07 7.34 14.56
CA GLY A 242 0.75 6.18 14.00
C GLY A 242 0.61 4.95 14.87
N GLU A 243 1.34 3.92 14.53
CA GLU A 243 1.39 2.67 15.26
C GLU A 243 2.79 2.06 15.28
N LEU A 244 3.09 1.35 16.37
CA LEU A 244 4.32 0.59 16.53
C LEU A 244 4.07 -0.87 16.13
N ARG A 245 4.85 -1.39 15.19
CA ARG A 245 4.83 -2.79 14.71
C ARG A 245 6.22 -3.39 14.84
N GLY A 246 6.46 -4.13 15.92
CA GLY A 246 7.79 -4.66 16.22
C GLY A 246 8.81 -3.53 16.45
N ASP A 247 9.86 -3.49 15.65
CA ASP A 247 10.92 -2.49 15.64
C ASP A 247 10.64 -1.31 14.68
N ALA A 248 9.50 -1.31 14.02
CA ALA A 248 9.09 -0.26 13.09
C ALA A 248 7.93 0.58 13.65
N ALA A 249 8.01 1.88 13.50
CA ALA A 249 6.90 2.81 13.69
C ALA A 249 6.37 3.25 12.33
N ILE A 250 5.07 3.10 12.11
CA ILE A 250 4.36 3.63 10.93
C ILE A 250 3.67 4.90 11.36
N LEU A 251 4.25 6.04 11.00
CA LEU A 251 3.70 7.35 11.34
C LEU A 251 2.69 7.81 10.29
N GLU A 252 1.60 8.42 10.74
CA GLU A 252 0.67 9.17 9.91
C GLU A 252 1.13 10.63 9.89
N VAL A 253 1.42 11.14 8.69
CA VAL A 253 1.96 12.50 8.50
C VAL A 253 1.07 13.25 7.51
N GLU A 254 0.43 14.31 7.98
CA GLU A 254 -0.23 15.26 7.09
C GLU A 254 0.79 16.23 6.50
N GLY A 255 0.65 16.57 5.22
CA GLY A 255 1.54 17.52 4.55
C GLY A 255 1.06 17.89 3.16
N GLU A 256 1.80 18.76 2.48
CA GLU A 256 1.51 19.17 1.11
C GLU A 256 2.38 18.35 0.13
N LEU A 257 1.73 17.65 -0.82
CA LEU A 257 2.43 17.02 -1.95
C LEU A 257 2.72 18.04 -3.05
N TYR A 258 1.74 18.92 -3.30
CA TYR A 258 1.85 20.09 -4.17
C TYR A 258 1.29 21.30 -3.43
N PRO A 259 1.63 22.53 -3.79
CA PRO A 259 1.10 23.72 -3.14
C PRO A 259 -0.44 23.69 -3.07
N GLY A 260 -0.98 23.72 -1.86
CA GLY A 260 -2.42 23.70 -1.59
C GLY A 260 -3.09 22.34 -1.61
N ALA A 261 -2.41 21.27 -2.01
CA ALA A 261 -2.95 19.90 -1.98
C ALA A 261 -2.48 19.17 -0.70
N ARG A 262 -3.39 18.99 0.23
CA ARG A 262 -3.12 18.27 1.49
C ARG A 262 -3.24 16.78 1.29
N TRP A 263 -2.25 16.04 1.80
CA TRP A 263 -2.17 14.59 1.71
C TRP A 263 -1.84 13.98 3.06
N LEU A 264 -2.32 12.77 3.24
CA LEU A 264 -1.82 11.85 4.25
C LEU A 264 -0.65 11.07 3.65
N PHE A 265 0.43 10.98 4.41
CA PHE A 265 1.59 10.14 4.11
C PHE A 265 1.73 9.10 5.21
N LEU A 266 2.15 7.90 4.83
CA LEU A 266 2.68 6.92 5.78
C LEU A 266 4.19 6.96 5.72
N VAL A 267 4.82 7.06 6.88
CA VAL A 267 6.27 7.09 7.02
C VAL A 267 6.69 5.93 7.91
N ARG A 268 7.58 5.09 7.41
CA ARG A 268 8.20 4.02 8.19
C ARG A 268 9.47 4.54 8.81
N MET A 269 9.50 4.49 10.14
CA MET A 269 10.71 4.69 10.95
C MET A 269 11.12 3.33 11.52
N VAL A 270 12.41 3.01 11.49
CA VAL A 270 12.96 1.76 12.04
C VAL A 270 13.87 2.07 13.21
N HIS A 271 13.74 1.32 14.29
CA HIS A 271 14.58 1.49 15.47
C HIS A 271 15.82 0.59 15.38
N GLY A 272 16.97 1.23 15.16
CA GLY A 272 18.27 0.56 15.12
C GLY A 272 19.18 0.96 16.28
N ALA A 273 20.45 0.61 16.20
CA ALA A 273 21.47 0.98 17.20
C ALA A 273 21.67 2.50 17.33
N ALA A 274 21.39 3.27 16.27
CA ALA A 274 21.47 4.73 16.23
C ALA A 274 20.17 5.43 16.67
N GLY A 275 19.15 4.67 17.12
CA GLY A 275 17.82 5.18 17.41
C GLY A 275 16.87 5.06 16.23
N TRP A 276 15.82 5.89 16.18
CA TRP A 276 14.84 5.89 15.11
C TRP A 276 15.39 6.53 13.83
N GLN A 277 15.29 5.79 12.72
CA GLN A 277 15.74 6.21 11.39
C GLN A 277 14.61 6.09 10.37
N PHE A 278 14.53 7.04 9.46
CA PHE A 278 13.63 7.02 8.32
C PHE A 278 14.02 5.89 7.35
N ALA A 279 13.05 5.05 6.96
CA ALA A 279 13.25 3.98 6.01
C ALA A 279 12.53 4.25 4.68
N GLU A 280 11.25 4.62 4.72
CA GLU A 280 10.47 4.88 3.52
C GLU A 280 9.27 5.79 3.79
N LYS A 281 8.73 6.38 2.74
CA LYS A 281 7.50 7.17 2.78
C LYS A 281 6.65 6.87 1.53
N VAL A 282 5.34 6.78 1.73
CA VAL A 282 4.37 6.66 0.64
C VAL A 282 3.23 7.65 0.82
N PRO A 283 2.69 8.22 -0.28
CA PRO A 283 1.43 8.95 -0.21
C PRO A 283 0.28 7.98 0.04
N ALA A 284 -0.57 8.30 1.00
CA ALA A 284 -1.66 7.41 1.42
C ALA A 284 -3.05 7.91 1.00
N GLY A 285 -3.15 9.10 0.42
CA GLY A 285 -4.37 9.68 -0.12
C GLY A 285 -4.57 11.15 0.25
N ARG A 286 -5.51 11.78 -0.43
CA ARG A 286 -5.85 13.19 -0.21
C ARG A 286 -6.57 13.40 1.12
N LEU A 287 -6.54 14.64 1.62
CA LEU A 287 -7.21 15.06 2.86
C LEU A 287 -8.21 16.20 2.63
N ASP A 288 -8.30 16.71 1.40
CA ASP A 288 -9.16 17.81 0.95
C ASP A 288 -10.09 17.39 -0.19
#